data_7306533fd50dac2126b7423c44751ccb
#
_entry.id   7306533fd50dac2126b7423c44751ccb
#
_cell.length_a   1.000
_cell.length_b   1.000
_cell.length_c   1.000
_cell.angle_alpha   90.00
_cell.angle_beta   90.00
_cell.angle_gamma   90.00
#
_symmetry.space_group_name_H-M   'P 1'
#
loop_
_entity.id
_entity.type
_entity.pdbx_description
1 polymer ?
#
loop_
_entity_poly.entity_id
_entity_poly.type
_entity_poly.pdbx_seq_one_letter_code
_entity_poly.pdbx_strand_id
1 'polypeptide(L)'
;MVQQKVKYTDTERTPAERARALLEEMTLDEKMAQLGCIFPFGDSYDDMEQQALEMPYGIGQVSTLEMRRIGTLEEAAGWQRKMQETVMRQSPHHIPAIFHMEGLCGAFIQEGTSFPSGIARGSGCDQELEEKIAKVVAKQEAACGITHILAPVLDISRDSRMGRQGETYGEDPALAAALGAAYTKGIQTTEAGGRRPESVAKHFLGFHNSQGGIHGTNSDTPSRLMEEIYGKPFQSAISESELKGVMPCYNSIDGEPASVSHRLLTELLREKMGFDGLCVSDYGGINNAHEVQRIGETIGETGLLAMEAGMDIEMPKATGYGEELKEMFRSGQADTELLDRTVLRVLEAKFRMGLFEHPFAMDGESCQKIFEEKEGAELSFRSARESMVLLKNNGILPLSGKIKKLALIGPHADCARKFFGGYTHLCMMESVYAVASSIAGVEGSPESGQISGAMLPNGEPVNYVPGTKIQSDEAELFDDILRLQKPDCRSLLEELKERMTDTEILYALSLIHI
;
A
#
# COMPACT_ATOMS: atom_id res chain seq x y z
N MET A 1 27.99 35.72 -21.59
CA MET A 1 27.97 35.07 -20.26
C MET A 1 27.72 33.61 -20.51
N VAL A 2 28.67 32.72 -20.24
CA VAL A 2 28.45 31.27 -20.29
C VAL A 2 27.50 30.96 -19.14
N GLN A 3 26.29 30.56 -19.41
CA GLN A 3 25.39 30.06 -18.37
C GLN A 3 26.10 28.88 -17.72
N GLN A 4 26.33 28.98 -16.41
CA GLN A 4 26.93 27.91 -15.63
C GLN A 4 25.97 26.73 -15.68
N LYS A 5 26.44 25.56 -16.17
CA LYS A 5 25.60 24.34 -16.25
C LYS A 5 25.10 23.99 -14.85
N VAL A 6 23.80 23.82 -14.69
CA VAL A 6 23.19 23.39 -13.44
C VAL A 6 23.71 22.01 -13.09
N LYS A 7 24.09 21.79 -11.82
CA LYS A 7 24.46 20.47 -11.32
C LYS A 7 23.32 19.89 -10.50
N TYR A 8 23.01 18.62 -10.66
CA TYR A 8 21.97 17.97 -9.88
C TYR A 8 22.28 17.91 -8.37
N THR A 9 23.58 18.03 -8.01
CA THR A 9 24.05 18.08 -6.62
C THR A 9 23.89 19.46 -5.96
N ASP A 10 23.44 20.49 -6.69
CA ASP A 10 23.23 21.83 -6.14
C ASP A 10 21.88 21.90 -5.41
N THR A 11 21.91 21.87 -4.08
CA THR A 11 20.73 21.85 -3.20
C THR A 11 19.94 23.16 -3.18
N GLU A 12 20.49 24.24 -3.73
CA GLU A 12 19.80 25.53 -3.89
C GLU A 12 18.86 25.53 -5.11
N ARG A 13 18.92 24.49 -5.95
CA ARG A 13 18.09 24.34 -7.12
C ARG A 13 16.80 23.58 -6.80
N THR A 14 15.77 23.88 -7.59
CA THR A 14 14.48 23.17 -7.46
C THR A 14 14.61 21.69 -7.84
N PRO A 15 13.76 20.80 -7.31
CA PRO A 15 13.70 19.41 -7.71
C PRO A 15 13.67 19.21 -9.24
N ALA A 16 12.87 20.01 -9.95
CA ALA A 16 12.76 19.95 -11.41
C ALA A 16 14.05 20.35 -12.15
N GLU A 17 14.77 21.37 -11.69
CA GLU A 17 16.07 21.76 -12.28
C GLU A 17 17.12 20.67 -12.05
N ARG A 18 17.16 20.09 -10.86
CA ARG A 18 18.11 19.01 -10.50
C ARG A 18 17.81 17.74 -11.29
N ALA A 19 16.54 17.36 -11.41
CA ALA A 19 16.12 16.19 -12.19
C ALA A 19 16.52 16.31 -13.67
N ARG A 20 16.30 17.46 -14.30
CA ARG A 20 16.74 17.70 -15.68
C ARG A 20 18.26 17.62 -15.83
N ALA A 21 19.01 18.22 -14.90
CA ALA A 21 20.46 18.16 -14.94
C ALA A 21 21.02 16.75 -14.80
N LEU A 22 20.38 15.89 -13.98
CA LEU A 22 20.76 14.48 -13.82
C LEU A 22 20.37 13.68 -15.08
N LEU A 23 19.17 13.86 -15.60
CA LEU A 23 18.68 13.17 -16.79
C LEU A 23 19.60 13.34 -18.01
N GLU A 24 20.18 14.55 -18.19
CA GLU A 24 21.14 14.83 -19.28
C GLU A 24 22.45 14.01 -19.16
N GLU A 25 22.76 13.48 -17.99
CA GLU A 25 23.98 12.71 -17.73
C GLU A 25 23.75 11.20 -17.82
N MET A 26 22.47 10.74 -17.86
CA MET A 26 22.10 9.33 -17.80
C MET A 26 22.11 8.64 -19.17
N THR A 27 22.60 7.42 -19.19
CA THR A 27 22.50 6.49 -20.31
C THR A 27 21.09 5.88 -20.41
N LEU A 28 20.78 5.18 -21.52
CA LEU A 28 19.54 4.46 -21.70
C LEU A 28 19.28 3.42 -20.59
N ASP A 29 20.32 2.65 -20.25
CA ASP A 29 20.23 1.61 -19.23
C ASP A 29 19.95 2.19 -17.84
N GLU A 30 20.58 3.32 -17.50
CA GLU A 30 20.34 4.04 -16.24
C GLU A 30 18.92 4.61 -16.18
N LYS A 31 18.39 5.15 -17.29
CA LYS A 31 17.03 5.66 -17.40
C LYS A 31 16.00 4.55 -17.19
N MET A 32 16.16 3.42 -17.89
CA MET A 32 15.27 2.28 -17.76
C MET A 32 15.28 1.71 -16.33
N ALA A 33 16.41 1.65 -15.66
CA ALA A 33 16.52 1.18 -14.29
C ALA A 33 15.68 2.01 -13.30
N GLN A 34 15.45 3.29 -13.58
CA GLN A 34 14.63 4.14 -12.69
C GLN A 34 13.12 3.86 -12.76
N LEU A 35 12.65 3.10 -13.74
CA LEU A 35 11.24 2.82 -13.96
C LEU A 35 10.79 1.47 -13.42
N GLY A 36 11.74 0.65 -12.97
CA GLY A 36 11.49 -0.66 -12.41
C GLY A 36 11.45 -0.68 -10.89
N CYS A 37 10.91 -1.78 -10.38
CA CYS A 37 10.87 -2.10 -8.96
C CYS A 37 11.48 -3.49 -8.72
N ILE A 38 12.01 -3.71 -7.52
CA ILE A 38 12.28 -5.05 -7.00
C ILE A 38 11.41 -5.36 -5.79
N PHE A 39 11.07 -6.63 -5.66
CA PHE A 39 10.45 -7.20 -4.47
C PHE A 39 11.46 -8.18 -3.87
N PRO A 40 12.26 -7.75 -2.89
CA PRO A 40 13.30 -8.59 -2.33
C PRO A 40 12.68 -9.78 -1.57
N PHE A 41 12.98 -11.00 -2.02
CA PHE A 41 12.59 -12.23 -1.36
C PHE A 41 13.80 -12.92 -0.77
N GLY A 42 13.61 -13.67 0.30
CA GLY A 42 14.61 -14.55 0.86
C GLY A 42 14.41 -14.79 2.33
N ASP A 43 15.04 -15.87 2.82
CA ASP A 43 15.00 -16.22 4.25
C ASP A 43 16.06 -15.46 5.06
N SER A 44 16.99 -14.78 4.36
CA SER A 44 18.05 -13.99 4.96
C SER A 44 18.22 -12.62 4.28
N TYR A 45 18.90 -11.71 4.97
CA TYR A 45 19.31 -10.44 4.40
C TYR A 45 20.22 -10.59 3.18
N ASP A 46 21.10 -11.57 3.21
CA ASP A 46 22.09 -11.77 2.16
C ASP A 46 21.41 -12.19 0.85
N ASP A 47 20.34 -13.00 0.92
CA ASP A 47 19.55 -13.37 -0.24
C ASP A 47 18.85 -12.18 -0.89
N MET A 48 18.28 -11.30 -0.07
CA MET A 48 17.61 -10.08 -0.52
C MET A 48 18.61 -9.05 -1.09
N GLU A 49 19.81 -8.94 -0.50
CA GLU A 49 20.87 -8.07 -1.01
C GLU A 49 21.39 -8.56 -2.35
N GLN A 50 21.52 -9.88 -2.53
CA GLN A 50 21.99 -10.47 -3.79
C GLN A 50 21.12 -10.04 -4.97
N GLN A 51 19.79 -9.97 -4.78
CA GLN A 51 18.89 -9.48 -5.83
C GLN A 51 19.16 -8.02 -6.22
N ALA A 52 19.49 -7.16 -5.25
CA ALA A 52 19.87 -5.78 -5.54
C ALA A 52 21.24 -5.68 -6.24
N LEU A 53 22.17 -6.61 -5.98
CA LEU A 53 23.47 -6.69 -6.66
C LEU A 53 23.36 -7.08 -8.13
N GLU A 54 22.26 -7.71 -8.54
CA GLU A 54 21.98 -8.04 -9.93
C GLU A 54 21.45 -6.85 -10.75
N MET A 55 21.28 -5.66 -10.14
CA MET A 55 20.77 -4.45 -10.76
C MET A 55 21.90 -3.46 -11.11
N PRO A 56 22.65 -3.65 -12.21
CA PRO A 56 23.93 -2.97 -12.48
C PRO A 56 23.84 -1.44 -12.65
N TYR A 57 22.64 -0.90 -12.71
CA TYR A 57 22.37 0.55 -12.81
C TYR A 57 21.51 1.07 -11.65
N GLY A 58 21.40 0.29 -10.56
CA GLY A 58 20.46 0.55 -9.48
C GLY A 58 19.03 0.20 -9.86
N ILE A 59 18.06 0.72 -9.13
CA ILE A 59 16.63 0.48 -9.35
C ILE A 59 15.80 1.70 -8.94
N GLY A 60 14.67 1.90 -9.60
CA GLY A 60 13.75 3.00 -9.30
C GLY A 60 13.09 2.88 -7.94
N GLN A 61 12.61 1.69 -7.62
CA GLN A 61 11.80 1.46 -6.43
C GLN A 61 12.09 0.10 -5.78
N VAL A 62 11.89 0.01 -4.47
CA VAL A 62 12.03 -1.22 -3.68
C VAL A 62 10.76 -1.44 -2.86
N SER A 63 10.15 -2.62 -3.00
CA SER A 63 9.05 -3.05 -2.13
C SER A 63 9.59 -3.41 -0.74
N THR A 64 8.96 -2.88 0.29
CA THR A 64 9.32 -3.17 1.68
C THR A 64 8.35 -4.17 2.33
N LEU A 65 7.52 -4.87 1.54
CA LEU A 65 6.52 -5.77 2.09
C LEU A 65 7.15 -6.87 2.99
N GLU A 66 8.36 -7.32 2.71
CA GLU A 66 9.09 -8.29 3.54
C GLU A 66 9.58 -7.71 4.89
N MET A 67 9.58 -6.38 5.07
CA MET A 67 9.83 -5.78 6.40
C MET A 67 8.88 -6.29 7.48
N ARG A 68 7.67 -6.70 7.12
CA ARG A 68 6.71 -7.31 8.03
C ARG A 68 7.27 -8.50 8.81
N ARG A 69 8.26 -9.20 8.26
CA ARG A 69 8.91 -10.39 8.87
C ARG A 69 10.05 -10.03 9.83
N ILE A 70 10.48 -8.78 9.83
CA ILE A 70 11.63 -8.33 10.63
C ILE A 70 11.18 -8.07 12.06
N GLY A 71 11.91 -8.65 13.00
CA GLY A 71 11.50 -8.71 14.41
C GLY A 71 11.71 -7.43 15.21
N THR A 72 12.58 -6.53 14.79
CA THR A 72 12.91 -5.30 15.53
C THR A 72 13.05 -4.08 14.61
N LEU A 73 12.84 -2.89 15.15
CA LEU A 73 13.01 -1.63 14.42
C LEU A 73 14.48 -1.40 14.02
N GLU A 74 15.43 -1.81 14.85
CA GLU A 74 16.85 -1.74 14.52
C GLU A 74 17.18 -2.55 13.27
N GLU A 75 16.68 -3.77 13.19
CA GLU A 75 16.85 -4.65 12.02
C GLU A 75 16.12 -4.10 10.79
N ALA A 76 14.91 -3.56 10.95
CA ALA A 76 14.15 -2.96 9.84
C ALA A 76 14.86 -1.74 9.25
N ALA A 77 15.33 -0.83 10.10
CA ALA A 77 16.12 0.32 9.69
C ALA A 77 17.48 -0.09 9.08
N GLY A 78 18.11 -1.09 9.66
CA GLY A 78 19.36 -1.69 9.15
C GLY A 78 19.19 -2.31 7.77
N TRP A 79 18.11 -3.03 7.55
CA TRP A 79 17.75 -3.62 6.26
C TRP A 79 17.58 -2.54 5.18
N GLN A 80 16.79 -1.50 5.47
CA GLN A 80 16.57 -0.42 4.51
C GLN A 80 17.90 0.26 4.14
N ARG A 81 18.73 0.56 5.16
CA ARG A 81 20.04 1.20 4.94
C ARG A 81 20.93 0.36 4.05
N LYS A 82 21.09 -0.92 4.35
CA LYS A 82 21.92 -1.87 3.59
C LYS A 82 21.42 -2.02 2.15
N MET A 83 20.10 -2.14 1.96
CA MET A 83 19.50 -2.23 0.63
C MET A 83 19.73 -0.95 -0.17
N GLN A 84 19.50 0.22 0.44
CA GLN A 84 19.70 1.51 -0.22
C GLN A 84 21.17 1.76 -0.59
N GLU A 85 22.11 1.42 0.31
CA GLU A 85 23.54 1.49 0.04
C GLU A 85 23.92 0.63 -1.17
N THR A 86 23.36 -0.57 -1.26
CA THR A 86 23.61 -1.49 -2.38
C THR A 86 23.06 -0.92 -3.68
N VAL A 87 21.81 -0.45 -3.71
CA VAL A 87 21.22 0.19 -4.89
C VAL A 87 22.05 1.40 -5.34
N MET A 88 22.41 2.29 -4.42
CA MET A 88 23.19 3.48 -4.74
C MET A 88 24.60 3.14 -5.23
N ARG A 89 25.23 2.10 -4.69
CA ARG A 89 26.55 1.64 -5.14
C ARG A 89 26.52 1.10 -6.57
N GLN A 90 25.41 0.47 -6.99
CA GLN A 90 25.22 -0.04 -8.34
C GLN A 90 24.88 1.09 -9.34
N SER A 91 24.32 2.20 -8.88
CA SER A 91 24.00 3.34 -9.74
C SER A 91 25.23 4.23 -9.98
N PRO A 92 25.62 4.51 -11.23
CA PRO A 92 26.76 5.39 -11.55
C PRO A 92 26.65 6.80 -10.96
N HIS A 93 25.41 7.32 -10.82
CA HIS A 93 25.14 8.63 -10.23
C HIS A 93 24.69 8.53 -8.77
N HIS A 94 24.83 7.36 -8.12
CA HIS A 94 24.38 7.09 -6.75
C HIS A 94 22.90 7.47 -6.51
N ILE A 95 22.05 7.19 -7.47
CA ILE A 95 20.61 7.50 -7.41
C ILE A 95 19.96 6.60 -6.36
N PRO A 96 19.30 7.17 -5.33
CA PRO A 96 18.60 6.39 -4.32
C PRO A 96 17.31 5.79 -4.89
N ALA A 97 16.90 4.61 -4.40
CA ALA A 97 15.59 4.06 -4.68
C ALA A 97 14.51 4.71 -3.82
N ILE A 98 13.28 4.71 -4.33
CA ILE A 98 12.06 4.95 -3.53
C ILE A 98 11.73 3.64 -2.80
N PHE A 99 11.51 3.69 -1.49
CA PHE A 99 10.99 2.56 -0.73
C PHE A 99 9.50 2.75 -0.52
N HIS A 100 8.69 1.76 -0.90
CA HIS A 100 7.25 1.83 -0.73
C HIS A 100 6.71 0.76 0.20
N MET A 101 5.65 1.08 0.92
CA MET A 101 4.90 0.20 1.81
C MET A 101 3.41 0.51 1.72
N GLU A 102 2.59 -0.45 2.11
CA GLU A 102 1.19 -0.21 2.38
C GLU A 102 1.04 0.63 3.66
N GLY A 103 0.06 1.47 3.75
CA GLY A 103 -0.11 2.34 4.92
C GLY A 103 -1.55 2.47 5.39
N LEU A 104 -2.50 1.76 4.74
CA LEU A 104 -3.92 2.03 4.97
C LEU A 104 -4.44 1.64 6.36
N CYS A 105 -3.77 0.73 7.07
CA CYS A 105 -4.13 0.36 8.45
C CYS A 105 -2.93 0.43 9.41
N GLY A 106 -1.93 1.26 9.09
CA GLY A 106 -0.66 1.37 9.80
C GLY A 106 0.51 0.76 9.03
N ALA A 107 1.72 1.03 9.45
CA ALA A 107 2.94 0.49 8.86
C ALA A 107 3.04 -1.04 9.04
N PHE A 108 3.51 -1.75 8.00
CA PHE A 108 3.76 -3.19 8.10
C PHE A 108 5.09 -3.50 8.79
N ILE A 109 5.26 -2.95 9.97
CA ILE A 109 6.43 -3.11 10.82
C ILE A 109 5.94 -3.61 12.18
N GLN A 110 6.66 -4.53 12.81
CA GLN A 110 6.20 -5.26 13.99
C GLN A 110 5.67 -4.37 15.12
N GLU A 111 6.32 -3.26 15.41
CA GLU A 111 5.92 -2.31 16.45
C GLU A 111 4.98 -1.21 15.95
N GLY A 112 4.65 -1.22 14.65
CA GLY A 112 3.77 -0.22 14.03
C GLY A 112 2.39 -0.18 14.68
N THR A 113 1.84 1.04 14.76
CA THR A 113 0.49 1.23 15.26
C THR A 113 -0.51 0.67 14.27
N SER A 114 -1.36 -0.26 14.70
CA SER A 114 -2.49 -0.73 13.91
C SER A 114 -3.71 0.15 14.14
N PHE A 115 -4.36 0.52 13.05
CA PHE A 115 -5.60 1.30 13.06
C PHE A 115 -6.78 0.47 12.52
N PRO A 116 -8.03 0.81 12.88
CA PRO A 116 -9.20 0.21 12.25
C PRO A 116 -9.16 0.34 10.73
N SER A 117 -9.78 -0.60 10.03
CA SER A 117 -9.85 -0.61 8.57
C SER A 117 -10.57 0.63 8.00
N GLY A 118 -10.38 0.90 6.70
CA GLY A 118 -10.99 2.05 6.03
C GLY A 118 -12.50 2.14 6.24
N ILE A 119 -13.21 1.02 6.10
CA ILE A 119 -14.68 0.99 6.30
C ILE A 119 -15.10 1.36 7.73
N ALA A 120 -14.32 0.98 8.73
CA ALA A 120 -14.56 1.35 10.12
C ALA A 120 -14.31 2.85 10.34
N ARG A 121 -13.21 3.39 9.82
CA ARG A 121 -12.91 4.83 9.89
C ARG A 121 -13.92 5.67 9.12
N GLY A 122 -14.38 5.18 7.97
CA GLY A 122 -15.49 5.77 7.22
C GLY A 122 -16.78 5.91 8.05
N SER A 123 -17.08 4.91 8.90
CA SER A 123 -18.24 4.95 9.80
C SER A 123 -18.11 6.03 10.89
N GLY A 124 -16.90 6.45 11.25
CA GLY A 124 -16.65 7.53 12.20
C GLY A 124 -16.87 8.93 11.61
N CYS A 125 -16.73 9.10 10.29
CA CYS A 125 -16.89 10.37 9.57
C CYS A 125 -16.02 11.53 10.10
N ASP A 126 -14.86 11.26 10.71
CA ASP A 126 -14.00 12.26 11.34
C ASP A 126 -12.73 12.53 10.50
N GLN A 127 -12.76 13.62 9.73
CA GLN A 127 -11.64 14.06 8.88
C GLN A 127 -10.40 14.46 9.68
N GLU A 128 -10.59 15.11 10.84
CA GLU A 128 -9.46 15.53 11.67
C GLU A 128 -8.73 14.34 12.27
N LEU A 129 -9.49 13.33 12.70
CA LEU A 129 -8.93 12.07 13.19
C LEU A 129 -8.18 11.34 12.07
N GLU A 130 -8.73 11.30 10.86
CA GLU A 130 -8.12 10.65 9.69
C GLU A 130 -6.79 11.31 9.29
N GLU A 131 -6.70 12.65 9.29
CA GLU A 131 -5.45 13.37 9.06
C GLU A 131 -4.40 13.04 10.14
N LYS A 132 -4.79 12.95 11.42
CA LYS A 132 -3.88 12.60 12.51
C LYS A 132 -3.37 11.17 12.41
N ILE A 133 -4.24 10.22 12.08
CA ILE A 133 -3.87 8.82 11.83
C ILE A 133 -2.81 8.74 10.72
N ALA A 134 -3.07 9.43 9.61
CA ALA A 134 -2.14 9.47 8.48
C ALA A 134 -0.76 10.04 8.86
N LYS A 135 -0.71 11.05 9.72
CA LYS A 135 0.56 11.60 10.24
C LYS A 135 1.36 10.59 11.05
N VAL A 136 0.69 9.78 11.89
CA VAL A 136 1.37 8.72 12.64
C VAL A 136 1.94 7.68 11.69
N VAL A 137 1.14 7.21 10.72
CA VAL A 137 1.59 6.24 9.71
C VAL A 137 2.81 6.77 8.94
N ALA A 138 2.70 7.99 8.41
CA ALA A 138 3.78 8.62 7.66
C ALA A 138 5.07 8.79 8.47
N LYS A 139 4.94 9.18 9.74
CA LYS A 139 6.08 9.37 10.65
C LYS A 139 6.79 8.06 10.93
N GLN A 140 6.03 6.99 11.21
CA GLN A 140 6.57 5.66 11.45
C GLN A 140 7.26 5.09 10.21
N GLU A 141 6.62 5.17 9.05
CA GLU A 141 7.21 4.68 7.81
C GLU A 141 8.43 5.48 7.35
N ALA A 142 8.36 6.82 7.39
CA ALA A 142 9.49 7.65 7.02
C ALA A 142 10.69 7.46 7.96
N ALA A 143 10.48 7.19 9.24
CA ALA A 143 11.57 6.85 10.15
C ALA A 143 12.34 5.62 9.69
N CYS A 144 11.63 4.62 9.16
CA CYS A 144 12.21 3.40 8.58
C CYS A 144 12.67 3.57 7.11
N GLY A 145 12.67 4.80 6.58
CA GLY A 145 13.17 5.11 5.23
C GLY A 145 12.17 4.87 4.10
N ILE A 146 10.90 4.65 4.42
CA ILE A 146 9.82 4.46 3.47
C ILE A 146 9.23 5.82 3.12
N THR A 147 9.09 6.12 1.82
CA THR A 147 8.66 7.44 1.36
C THR A 147 7.53 7.42 0.34
N HIS A 148 7.11 6.25 -0.11
CA HIS A 148 5.96 6.10 -1.01
C HIS A 148 4.93 5.20 -0.32
N ILE A 149 3.84 5.81 0.20
CA ILE A 149 2.85 5.14 1.03
C ILE A 149 1.64 4.80 0.17
N LEU A 150 1.36 3.50 -0.04
CA LEU A 150 0.32 3.00 -0.94
C LEU A 150 -1.09 3.15 -0.31
N ALA A 151 -1.42 4.36 0.07
CA ALA A 151 -2.66 4.80 0.69
C ALA A 151 -2.92 6.29 0.39
N PRO A 152 -4.20 6.74 0.45
CA PRO A 152 -5.42 6.06 0.84
C PRO A 152 -6.05 5.19 -0.25
N VAL A 153 -6.97 4.30 0.16
CA VAL A 153 -7.85 3.59 -0.77
C VAL A 153 -9.09 4.44 -1.02
N LEU A 154 -9.22 4.97 -2.23
CA LEU A 154 -10.27 5.92 -2.63
C LEU A 154 -11.40 5.27 -3.44
N ASP A 155 -11.42 3.96 -3.48
CA ASP A 155 -12.47 3.20 -4.14
C ASP A 155 -13.84 3.43 -3.51
N ILE A 156 -14.86 3.55 -4.35
CA ILE A 156 -16.25 3.62 -3.93
C ILE A 156 -16.86 2.22 -3.99
N SER A 157 -17.13 1.63 -2.82
CA SER A 157 -17.61 0.26 -2.70
C SER A 157 -19.13 0.20 -2.60
N ARG A 158 -19.79 -0.15 -3.71
CA ARG A 158 -21.24 -0.35 -3.80
C ARG A 158 -21.67 -1.80 -4.03
N ASP A 159 -20.71 -2.66 -4.34
CA ASP A 159 -20.90 -4.09 -4.51
C ASP A 159 -19.99 -4.86 -3.56
N SER A 160 -20.59 -5.48 -2.53
CA SER A 160 -19.84 -6.24 -1.52
C SER A 160 -19.24 -7.56 -2.05
N ARG A 161 -19.69 -8.03 -3.21
CA ARG A 161 -19.18 -9.27 -3.81
C ARG A 161 -17.70 -9.18 -4.19
N MET A 162 -17.21 -7.96 -4.47
CA MET A 162 -15.79 -7.72 -4.80
C MET A 162 -14.84 -8.11 -3.67
N GLY A 163 -15.30 -8.07 -2.41
CA GLY A 163 -14.55 -8.62 -1.26
C GLY A 163 -13.54 -7.69 -0.60
N ARG A 164 -13.13 -6.59 -1.24
CA ARG A 164 -12.13 -5.63 -0.73
C ARG A 164 -12.73 -4.36 -0.11
N GLN A 165 -14.02 -4.34 0.16
CA GLN A 165 -14.72 -3.17 0.72
C GLN A 165 -14.16 -2.71 2.08
N GLY A 166 -13.57 -3.62 2.86
CA GLY A 166 -12.94 -3.30 4.15
C GLY A 166 -11.80 -2.27 4.05
N GLU A 167 -11.17 -2.17 2.89
CA GLU A 167 -10.09 -1.21 2.63
C GLU A 167 -10.62 0.21 2.39
N THR A 168 -11.84 0.35 1.90
CA THR A 168 -12.47 1.61 1.46
C THR A 168 -13.14 2.37 2.58
N TYR A 169 -13.42 3.66 2.37
CA TYR A 169 -14.25 4.46 3.27
C TYR A 169 -15.76 4.22 3.11
N GLY A 170 -16.17 3.34 2.20
CA GLY A 170 -17.57 2.96 1.96
C GLY A 170 -18.10 3.36 0.59
N GLU A 171 -19.42 3.56 0.51
CA GLU A 171 -20.14 3.77 -0.75
C GLU A 171 -20.39 5.24 -1.12
N ASP A 172 -20.16 6.17 -0.17
CA ASP A 172 -20.44 7.60 -0.35
C ASP A 172 -19.20 8.31 -0.94
N PRO A 173 -19.30 8.85 -2.16
CA PRO A 173 -18.17 9.53 -2.81
C PRO A 173 -17.78 10.85 -2.13
N ALA A 174 -18.70 11.52 -1.42
CA ALA A 174 -18.37 12.75 -0.72
C ALA A 174 -17.61 12.45 0.58
N LEU A 175 -17.99 11.41 1.31
CA LEU A 175 -17.27 10.95 2.49
C LEU A 175 -15.87 10.45 2.13
N ALA A 176 -15.76 9.59 1.11
CA ALA A 176 -14.48 9.08 0.63
C ALA A 176 -13.56 10.21 0.12
N ALA A 177 -14.12 11.23 -0.52
CA ALA A 177 -13.39 12.43 -0.94
C ALA A 177 -12.81 13.20 0.25
N ALA A 178 -13.64 13.45 1.26
CA ALA A 178 -13.25 14.21 2.45
C ALA A 178 -12.19 13.49 3.29
N LEU A 179 -12.38 12.19 3.56
CA LEU A 179 -11.42 11.40 4.34
C LEU A 179 -10.14 11.12 3.53
N GLY A 180 -10.26 10.85 2.23
CA GLY A 180 -9.12 10.64 1.36
C GLY A 180 -8.22 11.88 1.23
N ALA A 181 -8.80 13.06 1.10
CA ALA A 181 -8.04 14.32 1.10
C ALA A 181 -7.35 14.55 2.46
N ALA A 182 -8.05 14.28 3.58
CA ALA A 182 -7.47 14.40 4.91
C ALA A 182 -6.30 13.42 5.12
N TYR A 183 -6.45 12.17 4.69
CA TYR A 183 -5.38 11.17 4.78
C TYR A 183 -4.17 11.58 3.93
N THR A 184 -4.38 11.94 2.68
CA THR A 184 -3.32 12.43 1.77
C THR A 184 -2.57 13.61 2.39
N LYS A 185 -3.29 14.59 2.93
CA LYS A 185 -2.70 15.74 3.61
C LYS A 185 -1.84 15.32 4.81
N GLY A 186 -2.35 14.40 5.63
CA GLY A 186 -1.62 13.86 6.77
C GLY A 186 -0.29 13.23 6.37
N ILE A 187 -0.27 12.39 5.32
CA ILE A 187 0.96 11.82 4.78
C ILE A 187 1.92 12.90 4.29
N GLN A 188 1.49 13.76 3.37
CA GLN A 188 2.37 14.66 2.61
C GLN A 188 2.82 15.90 3.38
N THR A 189 2.19 16.23 4.51
CA THR A 189 2.63 17.28 5.42
C THR A 189 3.55 16.78 6.54
N THR A 190 3.82 15.49 6.59
CA THR A 190 4.70 14.87 7.58
C THR A 190 6.14 14.85 7.07
N GLU A 191 7.07 15.04 8.01
CA GLU A 191 8.51 14.90 7.78
C GLU A 191 9.14 14.08 8.91
N ALA A 192 9.96 13.10 8.55
CA ALA A 192 10.78 12.38 9.51
C ALA A 192 12.15 12.04 8.90
N GLY A 193 13.21 12.27 9.65
CA GLY A 193 14.57 12.02 9.20
C GLY A 193 14.96 12.79 7.93
N GLY A 194 14.39 13.98 7.70
CA GLY A 194 14.64 14.82 6.53
C GLY A 194 13.90 14.39 5.26
N ARG A 195 13.02 13.38 5.35
CA ARG A 195 12.22 12.85 4.23
C ARG A 195 10.76 13.29 4.36
N ARG A 196 10.15 13.53 3.20
CA ARG A 196 8.72 13.85 3.06
C ARG A 196 8.03 12.75 2.27
N PRO A 197 7.27 11.87 2.92
CA PRO A 197 6.55 10.83 2.23
C PRO A 197 5.50 11.38 1.27
N GLU A 198 5.26 10.65 0.19
CA GLU A 198 4.19 10.91 -0.76
C GLU A 198 3.12 9.83 -0.66
N SER A 199 1.88 10.25 -0.73
CA SER A 199 0.69 9.41 -0.72
C SER A 199 0.44 8.85 -2.13
N VAL A 200 0.11 7.56 -2.23
CA VAL A 200 -0.29 6.90 -3.47
C VAL A 200 -1.74 6.46 -3.34
N ALA A 201 -2.65 7.27 -3.86
CA ALA A 201 -4.07 6.94 -3.83
C ALA A 201 -4.41 5.81 -4.82
N LYS A 202 -5.27 4.89 -4.38
CA LYS A 202 -5.62 3.70 -5.15
C LYS A 202 -7.10 3.32 -4.99
N HIS A 203 -7.68 2.54 -5.90
CA HIS A 203 -7.14 2.10 -7.19
C HIS A 203 -7.86 2.87 -8.30
N PHE A 204 -7.16 3.70 -9.01
CA PHE A 204 -7.73 4.54 -10.06
C PHE A 204 -8.06 3.70 -11.31
N LEU A 205 -9.30 3.49 -11.71
CA LEU A 205 -10.51 4.14 -11.31
C LEU A 205 -11.67 3.11 -11.38
N GLY A 206 -12.63 3.18 -10.44
CA GLY A 206 -13.84 2.34 -10.52
C GLY A 206 -13.64 0.86 -10.21
N PHE A 207 -12.61 0.50 -9.47
CA PHE A 207 -12.18 -0.87 -9.17
C PHE A 207 -13.29 -1.75 -8.58
N HIS A 208 -14.08 -1.21 -7.65
CA HIS A 208 -15.18 -1.93 -7.01
C HIS A 208 -16.47 -2.03 -7.86
N ASN A 209 -16.48 -1.42 -9.07
CA ASN A 209 -17.61 -1.55 -9.99
C ASN A 209 -17.35 -2.61 -11.08
N SER A 210 -16.65 -3.66 -10.73
CA SER A 210 -16.32 -4.79 -11.59
C SER A 210 -17.54 -5.68 -11.86
N GLN A 211 -17.66 -6.17 -13.08
CA GLN A 211 -18.74 -7.08 -13.46
C GLN A 211 -18.75 -8.35 -12.60
N GLY A 212 -19.91 -8.66 -12.06
CA GLY A 212 -20.09 -9.84 -11.20
C GLY A 212 -19.39 -9.75 -9.84
N GLY A 213 -18.78 -8.60 -9.50
CA GLY A 213 -17.93 -8.46 -8.32
C GLY A 213 -16.62 -9.24 -8.41
N ILE A 214 -16.19 -9.59 -9.63
CA ILE A 214 -14.96 -10.36 -9.85
C ILE A 214 -13.78 -9.39 -9.97
N HIS A 215 -12.73 -9.63 -9.22
CA HIS A 215 -11.51 -8.83 -9.22
C HIS A 215 -10.90 -8.71 -10.63
N GLY A 216 -10.60 -7.50 -11.08
CA GLY A 216 -9.92 -7.23 -12.34
C GLY A 216 -10.78 -7.40 -13.62
N THR A 217 -12.09 -7.63 -13.49
CA THR A 217 -12.98 -7.70 -14.66
C THR A 217 -13.35 -6.32 -15.21
N ASN A 218 -14.06 -6.29 -16.34
CA ASN A 218 -14.51 -5.06 -16.94
C ASN A 218 -15.53 -4.29 -16.05
N SER A 219 -15.51 -2.98 -16.16
CA SER A 219 -16.51 -2.07 -15.60
C SER A 219 -17.21 -1.33 -16.74
N ASP A 220 -18.50 -1.59 -16.92
CA ASP A 220 -19.35 -0.93 -17.93
C ASP A 220 -19.93 0.41 -17.42
N THR A 221 -19.17 1.12 -16.62
CA THR A 221 -19.62 2.40 -16.06
C THR A 221 -19.54 3.51 -17.10
N PRO A 222 -20.65 4.22 -17.38
CA PRO A 222 -20.61 5.37 -18.26
C PRO A 222 -19.58 6.42 -17.81
N SER A 223 -18.85 7.01 -18.74
CA SER A 223 -17.76 7.97 -18.46
C SER A 223 -18.17 9.08 -17.48
N ARG A 224 -19.39 9.62 -17.62
CA ARG A 224 -19.90 10.62 -16.69
C ARG A 224 -19.98 10.13 -15.23
N LEU A 225 -20.51 8.93 -15.01
CA LEU A 225 -20.58 8.36 -13.66
C LEU A 225 -19.18 7.99 -13.15
N MET A 226 -18.29 7.56 -14.05
CA MET A 226 -16.91 7.28 -13.73
C MET A 226 -16.23 8.53 -13.14
N GLU A 227 -16.43 9.68 -13.74
CA GLU A 227 -15.86 10.94 -13.27
C GLU A 227 -16.58 11.49 -12.01
N GLU A 228 -17.92 11.55 -12.02
CA GLU A 228 -18.71 12.20 -10.96
C GLU A 228 -18.74 11.39 -9.64
N ILE A 229 -18.63 10.07 -9.71
CA ILE A 229 -18.73 9.18 -8.56
C ILE A 229 -17.36 8.64 -8.18
N TYR A 230 -16.75 7.87 -9.09
CA TYR A 230 -15.51 7.14 -8.79
C TYR A 230 -14.27 8.03 -8.87
N GLY A 231 -14.28 9.06 -9.72
CA GLY A 231 -13.21 10.05 -9.84
C GLY A 231 -13.21 11.13 -8.76
N LYS A 232 -14.36 11.37 -8.10
CA LYS A 232 -14.51 12.45 -7.12
C LYS A 232 -13.52 12.38 -5.96
N PRO A 233 -13.28 11.23 -5.31
CA PRO A 233 -12.31 11.16 -4.21
C PRO A 233 -10.87 11.49 -4.66
N PHE A 234 -10.47 11.03 -5.84
CA PHE A 234 -9.16 11.35 -6.42
C PHE A 234 -9.04 12.85 -6.74
N GLN A 235 -10.09 13.44 -7.34
CA GLN A 235 -10.10 14.87 -7.62
C GLN A 235 -9.94 15.71 -6.35
N SER A 236 -10.62 15.34 -5.24
CA SER A 236 -10.46 16.04 -3.97
C SER A 236 -9.05 15.89 -3.41
N ALA A 237 -8.47 14.69 -3.42
CA ALA A 237 -7.10 14.46 -2.96
C ALA A 237 -6.07 15.27 -3.78
N ILE A 238 -6.26 15.38 -5.10
CA ILE A 238 -5.40 16.19 -5.98
C ILE A 238 -5.56 17.68 -5.67
N SER A 239 -6.79 18.19 -5.64
CA SER A 239 -7.04 19.64 -5.56
C SER A 239 -6.90 20.23 -4.15
N GLU A 240 -7.17 19.44 -3.10
CA GLU A 240 -7.17 19.91 -1.72
C GLU A 240 -5.91 19.55 -0.95
N SER A 241 -5.18 18.49 -1.40
CA SER A 241 -4.04 17.95 -0.67
C SER A 241 -2.81 17.68 -1.55
N GLU A 242 -2.83 18.15 -2.81
CA GLU A 242 -1.70 18.05 -3.76
C GLU A 242 -1.17 16.62 -3.92
N LEU A 243 -2.07 15.65 -4.04
CA LEU A 243 -1.73 14.22 -4.18
C LEU A 243 -0.58 13.99 -5.18
N LYS A 244 0.45 13.23 -4.80
CA LYS A 244 1.67 13.02 -5.60
C LYS A 244 1.85 11.58 -6.11
N GLY A 245 0.98 10.66 -5.74
CA GLY A 245 1.01 9.29 -6.24
C GLY A 245 -0.39 8.77 -6.60
N VAL A 246 -0.52 8.03 -7.70
CA VAL A 246 -1.74 7.33 -8.09
C VAL A 246 -1.40 5.94 -8.60
N MET A 247 -2.22 4.96 -8.23
CA MET A 247 -2.12 3.58 -8.69
C MET A 247 -3.39 3.22 -9.45
N PRO A 248 -3.31 2.87 -10.75
CA PRO A 248 -4.46 2.38 -11.51
C PRO A 248 -4.93 1.02 -11.03
N CYS A 249 -6.22 0.73 -11.23
CA CYS A 249 -6.81 -0.55 -10.91
C CYS A 249 -6.51 -1.62 -11.97
N TYR A 250 -6.80 -2.89 -11.64
CA TYR A 250 -6.66 -4.01 -12.58
C TYR A 250 -7.76 -4.09 -13.64
N ASN A 251 -8.87 -3.34 -13.44
CA ASN A 251 -10.04 -3.47 -14.31
C ASN A 251 -9.79 -2.92 -15.72
N SER A 252 -10.53 -3.49 -16.68
CA SER A 252 -10.84 -2.75 -17.89
C SER A 252 -12.02 -1.82 -17.63
N ILE A 253 -11.98 -0.61 -18.20
CA ILE A 253 -13.07 0.36 -18.14
C ILE A 253 -13.59 0.56 -19.55
N ASP A 254 -14.84 0.16 -19.79
CA ASP A 254 -15.44 0.19 -21.13
C ASP A 254 -14.59 -0.60 -22.15
N GLY A 255 -14.05 -1.75 -21.72
CA GLY A 255 -13.22 -2.65 -22.50
C GLY A 255 -11.73 -2.29 -22.62
N GLU A 256 -11.30 -1.14 -22.11
CA GLU A 256 -9.90 -0.70 -22.12
C GLU A 256 -9.25 -0.89 -20.76
N PRO A 257 -8.15 -1.68 -20.62
CA PRO A 257 -7.47 -1.86 -19.34
C PRO A 257 -6.94 -0.55 -18.76
N ALA A 258 -7.23 -0.28 -17.49
CA ALA A 258 -6.85 0.97 -16.83
C ALA A 258 -5.34 1.24 -16.88
N SER A 259 -4.51 0.19 -16.78
CA SER A 259 -3.04 0.31 -16.75
C SER A 259 -2.42 0.78 -18.07
N VAL A 260 -3.15 0.67 -19.19
CA VAL A 260 -2.67 1.07 -20.54
C VAL A 260 -3.59 2.10 -21.20
N SER A 261 -4.51 2.69 -20.46
CA SER A 261 -5.49 3.64 -20.99
C SER A 261 -4.97 5.08 -20.97
N HIS A 262 -4.59 5.61 -22.13
CA HIS A 262 -4.21 7.01 -22.30
C HIS A 262 -5.36 7.94 -21.88
N ARG A 263 -6.59 7.57 -22.19
CA ARG A 263 -7.79 8.32 -21.81
C ARG A 263 -7.94 8.47 -20.29
N LEU A 264 -7.61 7.41 -19.54
CA LEU A 264 -7.71 7.45 -18.07
C LEU A 264 -6.49 8.13 -17.43
N LEU A 265 -5.28 7.73 -17.81
CA LEU A 265 -4.07 8.14 -17.10
C LEU A 265 -3.51 9.49 -17.58
N THR A 266 -3.74 9.85 -18.82
CA THR A 266 -3.30 11.16 -19.37
C THR A 266 -4.47 12.14 -19.44
N GLU A 267 -5.48 11.89 -20.27
CA GLU A 267 -6.54 12.88 -20.52
C GLU A 267 -7.38 13.17 -19.26
N LEU A 268 -7.81 12.13 -18.52
CA LEU A 268 -8.60 12.33 -17.33
C LEU A 268 -7.73 12.70 -16.12
N LEU A 269 -6.76 11.86 -15.76
CA LEU A 269 -5.99 12.04 -14.53
C LEU A 269 -5.06 13.26 -14.59
N ARG A 270 -4.19 13.34 -15.63
CA ARG A 270 -3.18 14.41 -15.68
C ARG A 270 -3.75 15.72 -16.21
N GLU A 271 -4.47 15.69 -17.33
CA GLU A 271 -4.91 16.93 -17.99
C GLU A 271 -6.17 17.51 -17.34
N LYS A 272 -7.21 16.70 -17.14
CA LYS A 272 -8.50 17.19 -16.63
C LYS A 272 -8.50 17.38 -15.11
N MET A 273 -7.95 16.42 -14.35
CA MET A 273 -7.88 16.50 -12.89
C MET A 273 -6.67 17.29 -12.39
N GLY A 274 -5.65 17.53 -13.23
CA GLY A 274 -4.47 18.34 -12.90
C GLY A 274 -3.43 17.58 -12.07
N PHE A 275 -3.35 16.26 -12.19
CA PHE A 275 -2.37 15.45 -11.46
C PHE A 275 -0.96 15.58 -12.07
N ASP A 276 0.01 15.97 -11.24
CA ASP A 276 1.42 16.18 -11.61
C ASP A 276 2.41 15.19 -10.97
N GLY A 277 1.90 14.20 -10.22
CA GLY A 277 2.70 13.22 -9.51
C GLY A 277 3.05 11.96 -10.30
N LEU A 278 3.48 10.92 -9.57
CA LEU A 278 3.83 9.61 -10.12
C LEU A 278 2.59 8.71 -10.29
N CYS A 279 2.49 8.07 -11.44
CA CYS A 279 1.59 6.97 -11.69
C CYS A 279 2.39 5.67 -11.57
N VAL A 280 2.05 4.83 -10.58
CA VAL A 280 2.73 3.55 -10.33
C VAL A 280 1.75 2.41 -10.59
N SER A 281 2.19 1.33 -11.24
CA SER A 281 1.30 0.20 -11.48
C SER A 281 0.86 -0.45 -10.16
N ASP A 282 -0.31 -1.08 -10.14
CA ASP A 282 -0.56 -2.10 -9.13
C ASP A 282 0.38 -3.30 -9.37
N TYR A 283 0.54 -4.18 -8.40
CA TYR A 283 1.47 -5.31 -8.47
C TYR A 283 1.13 -6.24 -9.64
N GLY A 284 2.03 -6.28 -10.63
CA GLY A 284 1.81 -7.00 -11.87
C GLY A 284 0.72 -6.40 -12.78
N GLY A 285 0.37 -5.13 -12.65
CA GLY A 285 -0.69 -4.48 -13.44
C GLY A 285 -0.43 -4.50 -14.94
N ILE A 286 0.81 -4.28 -15.38
CA ILE A 286 1.19 -4.36 -16.80
C ILE A 286 1.15 -5.81 -17.28
N ASN A 287 1.63 -6.75 -16.46
CA ASN A 287 1.57 -8.18 -16.75
C ASN A 287 0.12 -8.69 -16.86
N ASN A 288 -0.77 -8.21 -15.96
CA ASN A 288 -2.20 -8.50 -16.04
C ASN A 288 -2.82 -7.99 -17.36
N ALA A 289 -2.45 -6.78 -17.80
CA ALA A 289 -2.91 -6.25 -19.09
C ALA A 289 -2.45 -7.14 -20.25
N HIS A 290 -1.23 -7.65 -20.22
CA HIS A 290 -0.70 -8.54 -21.25
C HIS A 290 -1.30 -9.95 -21.19
N GLU A 291 -1.14 -10.64 -20.06
CA GLU A 291 -1.45 -12.07 -19.96
C GLU A 291 -2.96 -12.35 -19.81
N VAL A 292 -3.67 -11.53 -19.03
CA VAL A 292 -5.10 -11.75 -18.74
C VAL A 292 -5.98 -11.00 -19.70
N GLN A 293 -5.72 -9.70 -19.91
CA GLN A 293 -6.53 -8.84 -20.78
C GLN A 293 -6.08 -8.84 -22.24
N ARG A 294 -4.98 -9.55 -22.56
CA ARG A 294 -4.49 -9.80 -23.92
C ARG A 294 -4.15 -8.55 -24.74
N ILE A 295 -3.52 -7.58 -24.09
CA ILE A 295 -3.02 -6.36 -24.72
C ILE A 295 -1.58 -6.55 -25.19
N GLY A 296 -1.28 -6.08 -26.41
CA GLY A 296 0.03 -6.21 -27.05
C GLY A 296 0.34 -7.64 -27.53
N GLU A 297 1.21 -7.78 -28.51
CA GLU A 297 1.73 -9.07 -28.99
C GLU A 297 2.86 -9.56 -28.06
N THR A 298 3.64 -8.63 -27.50
CA THR A 298 4.71 -8.92 -26.53
C THR A 298 4.51 -8.11 -25.25
N ILE A 299 5.18 -8.53 -24.19
CA ILE A 299 5.15 -7.80 -22.92
C ILE A 299 5.80 -6.41 -23.03
N GLY A 300 6.83 -6.27 -23.89
CA GLY A 300 7.46 -4.99 -24.18
C GLY A 300 6.53 -4.00 -24.88
N GLU A 301 5.70 -4.46 -25.82
CA GLU A 301 4.65 -3.63 -26.44
C GLU A 301 3.60 -3.19 -25.42
N THR A 302 3.18 -4.08 -24.53
CA THR A 302 2.27 -3.71 -23.44
C THR A 302 2.90 -2.69 -22.50
N GLY A 303 4.20 -2.84 -22.22
CA GLY A 303 4.97 -1.86 -21.46
C GLY A 303 5.03 -0.49 -22.14
N LEU A 304 5.25 -0.47 -23.45
CA LEU A 304 5.23 0.79 -24.24
C LEU A 304 3.86 1.47 -24.14
N LEU A 305 2.77 0.72 -24.35
CA LEU A 305 1.41 1.25 -24.23
C LEU A 305 1.13 1.81 -22.81
N ALA A 306 1.60 1.13 -21.76
CA ALA A 306 1.48 1.64 -20.39
C ALA A 306 2.24 2.97 -20.21
N MET A 307 3.46 3.07 -20.74
CA MET A 307 4.26 4.30 -20.67
C MET A 307 3.63 5.45 -21.49
N GLU A 308 3.13 5.16 -22.67
CA GLU A 308 2.37 6.12 -23.50
C GLU A 308 1.08 6.58 -22.82
N ALA A 309 0.42 5.68 -22.09
CA ALA A 309 -0.76 6.01 -21.29
C ALA A 309 -0.43 6.94 -20.11
N GLY A 310 0.81 6.98 -19.62
CA GLY A 310 1.24 7.84 -18.53
C GLY A 310 1.65 7.12 -17.25
N MET A 311 1.86 5.78 -17.30
CA MET A 311 2.45 5.00 -16.21
C MET A 311 3.94 5.31 -16.08
N ASP A 312 4.40 5.56 -14.85
CA ASP A 312 5.79 5.95 -14.61
C ASP A 312 6.65 4.81 -14.06
N ILE A 313 6.13 3.99 -13.15
CA ILE A 313 6.88 2.91 -12.51
C ILE A 313 6.08 1.61 -12.56
N GLU A 314 6.74 0.52 -12.94
CA GLU A 314 6.16 -0.83 -12.88
C GLU A 314 6.53 -1.53 -11.57
N MET A 315 5.52 -2.08 -10.88
CA MET A 315 5.66 -2.84 -9.64
C MET A 315 5.07 -4.25 -9.76
N PRO A 316 5.51 -5.23 -8.99
CA PRO A 316 6.63 -5.21 -8.06
C PRO A 316 7.97 -5.56 -8.73
N LYS A 317 7.94 -5.89 -10.03
CA LYS A 317 9.08 -6.27 -10.86
C LYS A 317 8.92 -5.68 -12.25
N ALA A 318 9.98 -5.19 -12.83
CA ALA A 318 9.99 -4.72 -14.20
C ALA A 318 9.89 -5.92 -15.18
N THR A 319 8.74 -6.09 -15.79
CA THR A 319 8.46 -7.07 -16.85
C THR A 319 8.15 -6.36 -18.16
N GLY A 320 7.12 -5.52 -18.19
CA GLY A 320 6.81 -4.66 -19.33
C GLY A 320 7.88 -3.59 -19.55
N TYR A 321 8.47 -3.09 -18.49
CA TYR A 321 9.62 -2.16 -18.54
C TYR A 321 10.98 -2.88 -18.53
N GLY A 322 11.00 -4.11 -19.04
CA GLY A 322 12.18 -4.96 -19.14
C GLY A 322 13.00 -4.79 -20.41
N GLU A 323 13.77 -5.84 -20.76
CA GLU A 323 14.71 -5.80 -21.89
C GLU A 323 14.04 -5.61 -23.25
N GLU A 324 12.82 -6.15 -23.46
CA GLU A 324 12.11 -5.96 -24.74
C GLU A 324 11.80 -4.49 -25.00
N LEU A 325 11.23 -3.78 -24.04
CA LEU A 325 10.97 -2.35 -24.17
C LEU A 325 12.26 -1.55 -24.32
N LYS A 326 13.30 -1.89 -23.58
CA LYS A 326 14.62 -1.25 -23.70
C LYS A 326 15.19 -1.40 -25.11
N GLU A 327 15.04 -2.58 -25.74
CA GLU A 327 15.47 -2.77 -27.12
C GLU A 327 14.65 -1.96 -28.11
N MET A 328 13.34 -1.75 -27.85
CA MET A 328 12.53 -0.87 -28.69
C MET A 328 13.04 0.59 -28.68
N PHE A 329 13.50 1.09 -27.53
CA PHE A 329 14.17 2.40 -27.46
C PHE A 329 15.53 2.38 -28.16
N ARG A 330 16.33 1.33 -27.98
CA ARG A 330 17.67 1.22 -28.58
C ARG A 330 17.61 1.13 -30.09
N SER A 331 16.64 0.42 -30.64
CA SER A 331 16.43 0.29 -32.09
C SER A 331 15.72 1.48 -32.75
N GLY A 332 15.17 2.41 -31.95
CA GLY A 332 14.39 3.53 -32.45
C GLY A 332 12.94 3.18 -32.82
N GLN A 333 12.43 2.03 -32.38
CA GLN A 333 11.02 1.66 -32.51
C GLN A 333 10.15 2.45 -31.53
N ALA A 334 10.68 2.86 -30.39
CA ALA A 334 10.03 3.73 -29.43
C ALA A 334 10.76 5.08 -29.31
N ASP A 335 9.99 6.15 -29.05
CA ASP A 335 10.51 7.50 -28.95
C ASP A 335 11.20 7.73 -27.59
N THR A 336 12.47 8.06 -27.61
CA THR A 336 13.25 8.34 -26.40
C THR A 336 12.78 9.57 -25.61
N GLU A 337 12.06 10.51 -26.25
CA GLU A 337 11.45 11.64 -25.53
C GLU A 337 10.37 11.18 -24.57
N LEU A 338 9.66 10.09 -24.89
CA LEU A 338 8.70 9.45 -23.99
C LEU A 338 9.40 8.92 -22.74
N LEU A 339 10.50 8.19 -22.91
CA LEU A 339 11.32 7.69 -21.82
C LEU A 339 11.84 8.83 -20.95
N ASP A 340 12.42 9.86 -21.55
CA ASP A 340 12.98 11.00 -20.86
C ASP A 340 11.93 11.74 -20.00
N ARG A 341 10.74 11.94 -20.54
CA ARG A 341 9.62 12.53 -19.81
C ARG A 341 9.19 11.67 -18.60
N THR A 342 9.17 10.37 -18.75
CA THR A 342 8.79 9.42 -17.69
C THR A 342 9.85 9.40 -16.58
N VAL A 343 11.13 9.26 -16.94
CA VAL A 343 12.24 9.28 -15.99
C VAL A 343 12.34 10.62 -15.25
N LEU A 344 12.09 11.73 -15.95
CA LEU A 344 12.12 13.07 -15.34
C LEU A 344 11.14 13.17 -14.16
N ARG A 345 9.93 12.63 -14.30
CA ARG A 345 8.94 12.61 -13.19
C ARG A 345 9.43 11.80 -12.00
N VAL A 346 10.05 10.65 -12.25
CA VAL A 346 10.61 9.80 -11.18
C VAL A 346 11.75 10.50 -10.45
N LEU A 347 12.68 11.10 -11.17
CA LEU A 347 13.81 11.84 -10.58
C LEU A 347 13.33 13.06 -9.79
N GLU A 348 12.36 13.81 -10.32
CA GLU A 348 11.78 14.96 -9.63
C GLU A 348 11.11 14.55 -8.31
N ALA A 349 10.37 13.45 -8.29
CA ALA A 349 9.78 12.90 -7.06
C ALA A 349 10.88 12.51 -6.03
N LYS A 350 11.95 11.87 -6.46
CA LYS A 350 13.08 11.51 -5.58
C LYS A 350 13.73 12.74 -4.93
N PHE A 351 13.93 13.81 -5.70
CA PHE A 351 14.43 15.07 -5.15
C PHE A 351 13.43 15.73 -4.20
N ARG A 352 12.15 15.74 -4.54
CA ARG A 352 11.07 16.33 -3.74
C ARG A 352 10.91 15.63 -2.39
N MET A 353 11.02 14.29 -2.37
CA MET A 353 10.98 13.49 -1.14
C MET A 353 12.25 13.63 -0.28
N GLY A 354 13.31 14.31 -0.76
CA GLY A 354 14.57 14.49 -0.03
C GLY A 354 15.48 13.28 -0.03
N LEU A 355 15.30 12.32 -0.95
CA LEU A 355 16.05 11.05 -0.95
C LEU A 355 17.54 11.22 -1.26
N PHE A 356 17.94 12.23 -2.04
CA PHE A 356 19.35 12.47 -2.35
C PHE A 356 20.13 13.00 -1.15
N GLU A 357 19.48 13.75 -0.27
CA GLU A 357 20.07 14.29 0.95
C GLU A 357 19.92 13.31 2.14
N HIS A 358 18.82 12.57 2.18
CA HIS A 358 18.44 11.70 3.29
C HIS A 358 17.98 10.30 2.81
N PRO A 359 18.89 9.51 2.16
CA PRO A 359 18.49 8.23 1.55
C PRO A 359 18.21 7.13 2.57
N PHE A 360 18.74 7.24 3.80
CA PHE A 360 18.75 6.15 4.77
C PHE A 360 17.70 6.30 5.86
N ALA A 361 17.17 5.18 6.34
CA ALA A 361 16.37 5.12 7.56
C ALA A 361 17.09 5.81 8.73
N MET A 362 16.33 6.27 9.71
CA MET A 362 16.88 6.74 10.98
C MET A 362 17.57 5.57 11.71
N ASP A 363 18.41 5.86 12.69
CA ASP A 363 18.93 4.81 13.58
C ASP A 363 17.82 4.17 14.43
N GLY A 364 18.07 2.94 14.89
CA GLY A 364 17.06 2.17 15.61
C GLY A 364 16.54 2.85 16.88
N GLU A 365 17.40 3.57 17.62
CA GLU A 365 16.99 4.31 18.84
C GLU A 365 16.04 5.46 18.47
N SER A 366 16.31 6.17 17.37
CA SER A 366 15.46 7.24 16.86
C SER A 366 14.14 6.72 16.32
N CYS A 367 14.15 5.56 15.63
CA CYS A 367 12.92 4.87 15.23
C CYS A 367 12.09 4.49 16.47
N GLN A 368 12.72 3.86 17.47
CA GLN A 368 12.05 3.41 18.69
C GLN A 368 11.31 4.56 19.38
N LYS A 369 11.93 5.73 19.52
CA LYS A 369 11.28 6.92 20.10
C LYS A 369 10.00 7.34 19.39
N ILE A 370 9.96 7.20 18.05
CA ILE A 370 8.79 7.53 17.24
C ILE A 370 7.68 6.49 17.44
N PHE A 371 8.03 5.22 17.49
CA PHE A 371 7.06 4.14 17.63
C PHE A 371 6.48 4.05 19.05
N GLU A 372 7.21 4.50 20.08
CA GLU A 372 6.75 4.59 21.46
C GLU A 372 5.87 5.82 21.76
N GLU A 373 5.65 6.73 20.80
CA GLU A 373 4.75 7.85 20.99
C GLU A 373 3.31 7.38 21.28
N LYS A 374 2.74 7.84 22.39
CA LYS A 374 1.40 7.42 22.85
C LYS A 374 0.28 7.84 21.92
N GLU A 375 0.51 8.87 21.10
CA GLU A 375 -0.48 9.42 20.18
C GLU A 375 -1.07 8.35 19.25
N GLY A 376 -0.26 7.46 18.70
CA GLY A 376 -0.73 6.38 17.83
C GLY A 376 -1.75 5.49 18.53
N ALA A 377 -1.46 5.03 19.74
CA ALA A 377 -2.38 4.19 20.52
C ALA A 377 -3.67 4.93 20.90
N GLU A 378 -3.56 6.21 21.29
CA GLU A 378 -4.71 7.06 21.63
C GLU A 378 -5.63 7.28 20.42
N LEU A 379 -5.07 7.56 19.24
CA LEU A 379 -5.83 7.73 18.00
C LEU A 379 -6.46 6.42 17.53
N SER A 380 -5.76 5.29 17.64
CA SER A 380 -6.30 3.97 17.32
C SER A 380 -7.51 3.64 18.20
N PHE A 381 -7.39 3.85 19.51
CA PHE A 381 -8.49 3.65 20.46
C PHE A 381 -9.68 4.59 20.17
N ARG A 382 -9.41 5.87 19.90
CA ARG A 382 -10.45 6.83 19.54
C ARG A 382 -11.17 6.41 18.25
N SER A 383 -10.42 6.04 17.23
CA SER A 383 -10.96 5.60 15.95
C SER A 383 -11.84 4.34 16.09
N ALA A 384 -11.39 3.36 16.89
CA ALA A 384 -12.17 2.16 17.17
C ALA A 384 -13.50 2.48 17.87
N ARG A 385 -13.51 3.43 18.80
CA ARG A 385 -14.74 3.88 19.47
C ARG A 385 -15.68 4.62 18.52
N GLU A 386 -15.19 5.52 17.68
CA GLU A 386 -15.98 6.31 16.75
C GLU A 386 -16.53 5.47 15.58
N SER A 387 -15.93 4.31 15.30
CA SER A 387 -16.42 3.38 14.28
C SER A 387 -17.69 2.61 14.68
N MET A 388 -18.05 2.63 15.97
CA MET A 388 -19.23 1.91 16.48
C MET A 388 -20.53 2.69 16.24
N VAL A 389 -21.41 2.15 15.41
CA VAL A 389 -22.68 2.77 15.05
C VAL A 389 -23.82 2.16 15.85
N LEU A 390 -24.49 2.98 16.68
CA LEU A 390 -25.67 2.58 17.44
C LEU A 390 -26.94 2.74 16.56
N LEU A 391 -27.38 1.66 15.92
CA LEU A 391 -28.54 1.68 15.02
C LEU A 391 -29.86 1.84 15.75
N LYS A 392 -29.98 1.26 16.96
CA LYS A 392 -31.18 1.31 17.78
C LYS A 392 -30.86 1.07 19.24
N ASN A 393 -31.49 1.81 20.15
CA ASN A 393 -31.36 1.59 21.58
C ASN A 393 -32.76 1.78 22.23
N ASN A 394 -33.20 0.79 22.98
CA ASN A 394 -34.42 0.85 23.78
C ASN A 394 -34.17 1.23 25.25
N GLY A 395 -33.00 1.81 25.54
CA GLY A 395 -32.58 2.22 26.87
C GLY A 395 -31.76 1.17 27.63
N ILE A 396 -31.37 0.04 26.99
CA ILE A 396 -30.49 -0.96 27.59
C ILE A 396 -29.02 -0.49 27.64
N LEU A 397 -28.62 0.33 26.71
CA LEU A 397 -27.28 0.94 26.65
C LEU A 397 -27.32 2.40 27.16
N PRO A 398 -26.31 2.81 27.96
CA PRO A 398 -25.17 2.02 28.45
C PRO A 398 -25.63 0.94 29.45
N LEU A 399 -24.88 -0.18 29.47
CA LEU A 399 -25.19 -1.29 30.38
C LEU A 399 -25.15 -0.80 31.84
N SER A 400 -26.18 -1.17 32.61
CA SER A 400 -26.22 -0.88 34.04
C SER A 400 -25.24 -1.78 34.79
N GLY A 401 -24.50 -1.26 35.77
CA GLY A 401 -23.69 -2.05 36.68
C GLY A 401 -24.47 -3.03 37.57
N LYS A 402 -25.84 -3.07 37.44
CA LYS A 402 -26.70 -3.99 38.16
C LYS A 402 -27.05 -5.26 37.38
N ILE A 403 -26.56 -5.40 36.14
CA ILE A 403 -26.79 -6.58 35.31
C ILE A 403 -26.16 -7.80 36.01
N LYS A 404 -26.96 -8.85 36.21
CA LYS A 404 -26.50 -10.08 36.86
C LYS A 404 -26.15 -11.18 35.86
N LYS A 405 -26.71 -11.15 34.65
CA LYS A 405 -26.42 -12.11 33.58
C LYS A 405 -26.34 -11.41 32.25
N LEU A 406 -25.30 -11.77 31.47
CA LEU A 406 -25.07 -11.29 30.12
C LEU A 406 -24.82 -12.50 29.21
N ALA A 407 -25.61 -12.65 28.15
CA ALA A 407 -25.33 -13.63 27.10
C ALA A 407 -24.46 -12.97 26.03
N LEU A 408 -23.30 -13.57 25.75
CA LEU A 408 -22.37 -13.16 24.69
C LEU A 408 -22.33 -14.27 23.65
N ILE A 409 -22.79 -13.98 22.43
CA ILE A 409 -23.04 -15.00 21.42
C ILE A 409 -22.33 -14.62 20.12
N GLY A 410 -21.60 -15.57 19.54
CA GLY A 410 -20.95 -15.44 18.24
C GLY A 410 -19.47 -15.73 18.25
N PRO A 411 -18.91 -16.09 17.09
CA PRO A 411 -17.51 -16.53 16.97
C PRO A 411 -16.49 -15.41 17.26
N HIS A 412 -16.86 -14.14 17.02
CA HIS A 412 -15.97 -13.01 17.27
C HIS A 412 -15.90 -12.59 18.74
N ALA A 413 -16.78 -13.13 19.57
CA ALA A 413 -16.85 -12.75 20.97
C ALA A 413 -15.62 -13.20 21.78
N ASP A 414 -15.05 -14.35 21.43
CA ASP A 414 -13.85 -14.92 22.07
C ASP A 414 -12.72 -15.14 21.07
N CYS A 415 -12.42 -14.12 20.30
CA CYS A 415 -11.35 -14.15 19.30
C CYS A 415 -10.78 -12.73 19.10
N ALA A 416 -9.73 -12.39 19.83
CA ALA A 416 -9.07 -11.09 19.73
C ALA A 416 -8.46 -10.83 18.35
N ARG A 417 -8.05 -11.88 17.64
CA ARG A 417 -7.54 -11.79 16.27
C ARG A 417 -8.50 -11.03 15.32
N LYS A 418 -9.81 -11.14 15.53
CA LYS A 418 -10.83 -10.51 14.68
C LYS A 418 -10.87 -8.97 14.77
N PHE A 419 -10.18 -8.37 15.72
CA PHE A 419 -10.02 -6.91 15.80
C PHE A 419 -9.04 -6.36 14.76
N PHE A 420 -8.20 -7.22 14.17
CA PHE A 420 -7.21 -6.84 13.18
C PHE A 420 -7.73 -7.15 11.77
N GLY A 421 -8.06 -6.10 11.03
CA GLY A 421 -8.49 -6.20 9.64
C GLY A 421 -7.33 -6.50 8.68
N GLY A 422 -7.67 -6.71 7.40
CA GLY A 422 -6.70 -6.79 6.32
C GLY A 422 -5.81 -5.54 6.27
N TYR A 423 -4.58 -5.69 5.81
CA TYR A 423 -3.57 -4.64 5.77
C TYR A 423 -3.13 -4.07 7.14
N THR A 424 -3.41 -4.76 8.25
CA THR A 424 -2.66 -4.58 9.49
C THR A 424 -1.42 -5.46 9.48
N HIS A 425 -0.37 -5.07 10.19
CA HIS A 425 0.86 -5.88 10.28
C HIS A 425 0.55 -7.33 10.69
N LEU A 426 -0.27 -7.53 11.71
CA LEU A 426 -0.64 -8.87 12.19
C LEU A 426 -1.31 -9.71 11.11
N CYS A 427 -2.30 -9.15 10.38
CA CYS A 427 -2.97 -9.86 9.31
C CYS A 427 -2.02 -10.20 8.15
N MET A 428 -1.10 -9.29 7.83
CA MET A 428 -0.12 -9.52 6.78
C MET A 428 0.95 -10.54 7.20
N MET A 429 1.22 -10.70 8.49
CA MET A 429 2.06 -11.79 9.00
C MET A 429 1.42 -13.16 8.78
N GLU A 430 0.11 -13.27 8.92
CA GLU A 430 -0.61 -14.52 8.62
C GLU A 430 -0.37 -14.99 7.18
N SER A 431 -0.29 -14.05 6.22
CA SER A 431 -0.01 -14.38 4.82
C SER A 431 1.40 -14.93 4.55
N VAL A 432 2.33 -14.76 5.48
CA VAL A 432 3.66 -15.40 5.44
C VAL A 432 3.55 -16.89 5.73
N TYR A 433 2.67 -17.26 6.63
CA TYR A 433 2.44 -18.65 7.04
C TYR A 433 1.39 -19.36 6.18
N ALA A 434 0.43 -18.60 5.67
CA ALA A 434 -0.52 -19.09 4.68
C ALA A 434 0.13 -18.97 3.30
N VAL A 435 0.21 -20.06 2.54
CA VAL A 435 0.60 -20.02 1.13
C VAL A 435 -0.43 -19.17 0.40
N ALA A 436 -0.23 -17.86 0.38
CA ALA A 436 -1.09 -16.94 -0.32
C ALA A 436 -0.82 -17.10 -1.82
N SER A 437 -1.62 -17.88 -2.49
CA SER A 437 -1.63 -17.93 -3.95
C SER A 437 -2.07 -16.60 -4.56
N SER A 438 -2.50 -15.62 -3.76
CA SER A 438 -2.89 -14.31 -4.26
C SER A 438 -3.14 -13.29 -3.15
N ILE A 439 -2.16 -12.46 -2.82
CA ILE A 439 -2.40 -11.21 -2.07
C ILE A 439 -3.23 -10.23 -2.94
N ALA A 440 -3.10 -10.30 -4.26
CA ALA A 440 -3.75 -9.41 -5.22
C ALA A 440 -4.89 -10.04 -6.02
N GLY A 441 -5.27 -11.29 -5.76
CA GLY A 441 -6.32 -11.98 -6.54
C GLY A 441 -5.91 -12.32 -7.98
N VAL A 442 -4.64 -12.26 -8.32
CA VAL A 442 -4.13 -12.68 -9.62
C VAL A 442 -3.86 -14.18 -9.54
N GLU A 443 -4.89 -15.00 -9.74
CA GLU A 443 -4.72 -16.42 -9.99
C GLU A 443 -4.02 -16.62 -11.33
N GLY A 444 -2.92 -17.36 -11.34
CA GLY A 444 -2.40 -17.92 -12.58
C GLY A 444 -1.02 -17.48 -13.00
N SER A 445 -0.22 -16.78 -12.18
CA SER A 445 1.21 -16.77 -12.49
C SER A 445 1.80 -18.15 -12.17
N PRO A 446 2.59 -18.76 -13.07
CA PRO A 446 3.26 -20.02 -12.81
C PRO A 446 4.16 -20.01 -11.56
N GLU A 447 4.53 -18.82 -11.10
CA GLU A 447 5.34 -18.59 -9.91
C GLU A 447 4.52 -18.51 -8.61
N SER A 448 3.21 -18.22 -8.67
CA SER A 448 2.34 -18.18 -7.48
C SER A 448 2.04 -19.55 -6.89
N GLY A 449 2.28 -20.64 -7.63
CA GLY A 449 2.11 -22.03 -7.18
C GLY A 449 3.32 -22.63 -6.47
N GLN A 450 4.42 -21.90 -6.30
CA GLN A 450 5.68 -22.43 -5.79
C GLN A 450 6.26 -21.66 -4.59
N ILE A 451 5.46 -21.15 -3.70
CA ILE A 451 5.93 -21.00 -2.32
C ILE A 451 5.70 -22.36 -1.63
N SER A 452 6.29 -23.39 -2.22
CA SER A 452 6.37 -24.70 -1.60
C SER A 452 7.42 -24.64 -0.50
N GLY A 453 6.97 -24.58 0.74
CA GLY A 453 7.85 -24.64 1.88
C GLY A 453 7.49 -23.70 3.04
N ALA A 454 6.37 -22.99 2.96
CA ALA A 454 5.90 -22.25 4.14
C ALA A 454 5.59 -23.27 5.25
N MET A 455 6.26 -23.08 6.37
CA MET A 455 6.12 -23.92 7.56
C MET A 455 5.40 -23.11 8.63
N LEU A 456 4.49 -23.76 9.32
CA LEU A 456 3.88 -23.21 10.53
C LEU A 456 4.96 -23.05 11.62
N PRO A 457 4.77 -22.17 12.63
CA PRO A 457 5.70 -22.05 13.75
C PRO A 457 5.97 -23.36 14.50
N ASN A 458 5.04 -24.33 14.42
CA ASN A 458 5.19 -25.68 14.97
C ASN A 458 5.99 -26.65 14.05
N GLY A 459 6.46 -26.18 12.88
CA GLY A 459 7.24 -26.97 11.95
C GLY A 459 6.41 -27.84 10.98
N GLU A 460 5.09 -27.70 10.96
CA GLU A 460 4.24 -28.40 10.00
C GLU A 460 4.10 -27.60 8.69
N PRO A 461 4.04 -28.29 7.52
CA PRO A 461 3.84 -27.61 6.24
C PRO A 461 2.41 -27.03 6.13
N VAL A 462 2.31 -25.82 5.59
CA VAL A 462 1.01 -25.22 5.28
C VAL A 462 0.42 -25.88 4.04
N ASN A 463 -0.71 -26.54 4.20
CA ASN A 463 -1.33 -27.37 3.16
C ASN A 463 -2.67 -26.85 2.63
N TYR A 464 -2.96 -25.55 2.76
CA TYR A 464 -4.23 -25.00 2.29
C TYR A 464 -4.05 -23.67 1.57
N VAL A 465 -5.04 -23.34 0.74
CA VAL A 465 -5.12 -22.03 0.06
C VAL A 465 -5.92 -21.08 0.94
N PRO A 466 -5.39 -19.89 1.29
CA PRO A 466 -6.12 -18.90 2.07
C PRO A 466 -7.49 -18.60 1.46
N GLY A 467 -8.50 -18.48 2.31
CA GLY A 467 -9.88 -18.23 1.90
C GLY A 467 -10.69 -19.48 1.52
N THR A 468 -10.08 -20.67 1.45
CA THR A 468 -10.80 -21.93 1.17
C THR A 468 -11.29 -22.64 2.42
N LYS A 469 -10.77 -22.26 3.61
CA LYS A 469 -11.22 -22.76 4.91
C LYS A 469 -11.87 -21.68 5.73
N ILE A 470 -12.80 -22.08 6.59
CA ILE A 470 -13.38 -21.22 7.61
C ILE A 470 -12.28 -20.95 8.65
N GLN A 471 -12.01 -19.70 8.98
CA GLN A 471 -10.91 -19.29 9.88
C GLN A 471 -10.94 -19.92 11.29
N SER A 472 -12.05 -20.56 11.67
CA SER A 472 -12.14 -21.30 12.94
C SER A 472 -11.13 -22.43 13.09
N ASP A 473 -10.64 -23.00 11.98
CA ASP A 473 -9.71 -24.13 12.00
C ASP A 473 -8.25 -23.68 12.22
N GLU A 474 -7.99 -22.36 12.18
CA GLU A 474 -6.66 -21.75 12.25
C GLU A 474 -6.53 -20.76 13.42
N ALA A 475 -7.61 -20.60 14.18
CA ALA A 475 -7.67 -19.61 15.26
C ALA A 475 -6.56 -19.81 16.30
N GLU A 476 -6.19 -21.04 16.60
CA GLU A 476 -5.16 -21.32 17.61
C GLU A 476 -3.78 -20.79 17.18
N LEU A 477 -3.39 -21.00 15.90
CA LEU A 477 -2.11 -20.52 15.38
C LEU A 477 -2.04 -18.99 15.38
N PHE A 478 -3.07 -18.33 14.89
CA PHE A 478 -3.10 -16.88 14.83
C PHE A 478 -3.27 -16.23 16.19
N ASP A 479 -3.96 -16.89 17.11
CA ASP A 479 -4.01 -16.47 18.52
C ASP A 479 -2.63 -16.56 19.18
N ASP A 480 -1.82 -17.56 18.86
CA ASP A 480 -0.44 -17.66 19.38
C ASP A 480 0.46 -16.54 18.81
N ILE A 481 0.35 -16.22 17.53
CA ILE A 481 1.06 -15.08 16.91
C ILE A 481 0.61 -13.77 17.57
N LEU A 482 -0.70 -13.60 17.77
CA LEU A 482 -1.24 -12.42 18.42
C LEU A 482 -0.71 -12.26 19.85
N ARG A 483 -0.72 -13.33 20.64
CA ARG A 483 -0.19 -13.32 22.03
C ARG A 483 1.28 -12.98 22.09
N LEU A 484 2.05 -13.43 21.08
CA LEU A 484 3.47 -13.10 20.97
C LEU A 484 3.70 -11.62 20.64
N GLN A 485 2.96 -11.08 19.69
CA GLN A 485 3.18 -9.72 19.17
C GLN A 485 2.41 -8.64 19.95
N LYS A 486 1.26 -8.98 20.51
CA LYS A 486 0.36 -8.07 21.23
C LYS A 486 -0.20 -8.77 22.48
N PRO A 487 0.67 -9.05 23.49
CA PRO A 487 0.31 -9.87 24.66
C PRO A 487 -0.84 -9.29 25.50
N ASP A 488 -1.03 -7.97 25.44
CA ASP A 488 -2.10 -7.28 26.18
C ASP A 488 -3.44 -7.26 25.41
N CYS A 489 -3.50 -7.78 24.19
CA CYS A 489 -4.74 -7.82 23.40
C CYS A 489 -5.64 -8.94 23.92
N ARG A 490 -6.88 -8.58 24.29
CA ARG A 490 -7.87 -9.50 24.86
C ARG A 490 -9.08 -9.62 23.94
N SER A 491 -9.75 -10.77 23.99
CA SER A 491 -11.05 -10.94 23.37
C SER A 491 -12.12 -10.10 24.08
N LEU A 492 -13.26 -9.88 23.43
CA LEU A 492 -14.40 -9.20 24.05
C LEU A 492 -14.88 -9.97 25.30
N LEU A 493 -14.85 -11.31 25.26
CA LEU A 493 -15.24 -12.15 26.39
C LEU A 493 -14.30 -11.95 27.59
N GLU A 494 -12.99 -11.93 27.34
CA GLU A 494 -11.97 -11.71 28.40
C GLU A 494 -12.12 -10.32 29.01
N GLU A 495 -12.29 -9.30 28.19
CA GLU A 495 -12.45 -7.91 28.64
C GLU A 495 -13.73 -7.70 29.44
N LEU A 496 -14.84 -8.32 29.03
CA LEU A 496 -16.09 -8.27 29.78
C LEU A 496 -16.00 -8.99 31.12
N LYS A 497 -15.36 -10.16 31.18
CA LYS A 497 -15.13 -10.90 32.43
C LYS A 497 -14.31 -10.09 33.43
N GLU A 498 -13.30 -9.36 32.97
CA GLU A 498 -12.49 -8.52 33.85
C GLU A 498 -13.25 -7.29 34.35
N ARG A 499 -14.02 -6.63 33.48
CA ARG A 499 -14.72 -5.39 33.84
C ARG A 499 -16.04 -5.60 34.58
N MET A 500 -16.69 -6.74 34.38
CA MET A 500 -18.03 -7.05 34.92
C MET A 500 -17.98 -8.19 35.92
N THR A 501 -17.18 -8.04 36.97
CA THR A 501 -16.92 -9.08 37.98
C THR A 501 -18.15 -9.58 38.74
N ASP A 502 -19.19 -8.74 38.86
CA ASP A 502 -20.47 -9.09 39.50
C ASP A 502 -21.54 -9.65 38.55
N THR A 503 -21.18 -9.88 37.29
CA THR A 503 -22.07 -10.34 36.22
C THR A 503 -21.66 -11.73 35.76
N GLU A 504 -22.61 -12.66 35.75
CA GLU A 504 -22.44 -13.97 35.10
C GLU A 504 -22.46 -13.79 33.57
N ILE A 505 -21.33 -14.05 32.92
CA ILE A 505 -21.22 -13.98 31.45
C ILE A 505 -21.32 -15.38 30.88
N LEU A 506 -22.37 -15.61 30.11
CA LEU A 506 -22.63 -16.87 29.40
C LEU A 506 -22.18 -16.71 27.95
N TYR A 507 -21.17 -17.47 27.55
CA TYR A 507 -20.67 -17.47 26.18
C TYR A 507 -21.19 -18.67 25.39
N ALA A 508 -21.60 -18.43 24.16
CA ALA A 508 -21.92 -19.47 23.20
C ALA A 508 -21.42 -19.08 21.78
N LEU A 509 -20.82 -20.03 21.08
CA LEU A 509 -20.29 -19.83 19.72
C LEU A 509 -21.42 -19.46 18.72
N SER A 510 -22.60 -20.02 18.91
CA SER A 510 -23.80 -19.72 18.09
C SER A 510 -25.09 -20.03 18.86
N LEU A 511 -26.22 -19.54 18.35
CA LEU A 511 -27.55 -19.83 18.92
C LEU A 511 -27.93 -21.32 18.88
N ILE A 512 -27.30 -22.14 18.03
CA ILE A 512 -27.52 -23.59 17.99
C ILE A 512 -27.01 -24.28 19.28
N HIS A 513 -26.07 -23.65 19.98
CA HIS A 513 -25.48 -24.17 21.22
C HIS A 513 -26.21 -23.68 22.48
N ILE A 514 -27.27 -22.93 22.34
CA ILE A 514 -28.16 -22.47 23.43
C ILE A 514 -29.49 -23.21 23.36
#